data_a1009a92a95b26b8d90ee59ed4290484
#
_entry.id   a1009a92a95b26b8d90ee59ed4290484
#
_cell.length_a   1.000
_cell.length_b   1.000
_cell.length_c   1.000
_cell.angle_alpha   90.00
_cell.angle_beta   90.00
_cell.angle_gamma   90.00
#
_symmetry.space_group_name_H-M   'P 1'
#
loop_
_entity.id
_entity.type
_entity.pdbx_description
1 polymer ?
#
loop_
_entity_poly.entity_id
_entity_poly.type
_entity_poly.pdbx_seq_one_letter_code
_entity_poly.pdbx_strand_id
1 'polypeptide(L)' 'MYLNDLIKILELIKAKYGDIPSYLLNKQFDLFTEINRVYVEEVEDEKVLILSDETCKEVKENHKDYKN' A
#
# COMPACT_ATOMS: atom_id res chain seq x y z
N MET A 1 -8.85 -6.57 1.64
CA MET A 1 -9.09 -5.88 0.35
C MET A 1 -9.35 -6.91 -0.73
N TYR A 2 -10.37 -6.73 -1.53
CA TYR A 2 -10.69 -7.67 -2.59
C TYR A 2 -9.81 -7.42 -3.82
N LEU A 3 -9.65 -8.46 -4.61
CA LEU A 3 -8.74 -8.41 -5.75
C LEU A 3 -9.07 -7.30 -6.75
N ASN A 4 -10.35 -7.12 -7.07
CA ASN A 4 -10.71 -6.08 -8.03
C ASN A 4 -10.35 -4.68 -7.54
N ASP A 5 -10.50 -4.44 -6.25
CA ASP A 5 -10.15 -3.14 -5.66
C ASP A 5 -8.64 -2.96 -5.68
N LEU A 6 -7.91 -4.01 -5.37
CA LEU A 6 -6.45 -3.96 -5.39
C LEU A 6 -5.94 -3.65 -6.79
N ILE A 7 -6.50 -4.30 -7.81
CA ILE A 7 -6.10 -4.05 -9.19
C ILE A 7 -6.33 -2.60 -9.57
N LYS A 8 -7.49 -2.04 -9.21
CA LYS A 8 -7.80 -0.65 -9.55
C LYS A 8 -6.81 0.31 -8.89
N ILE A 9 -6.49 0.09 -7.62
CA ILE A 9 -5.56 0.93 -6.90
C ILE A 9 -4.17 0.85 -7.52
N LEU A 10 -3.72 -0.36 -7.84
CA LEU A 10 -2.40 -0.54 -8.44
C LEU A 10 -2.31 0.11 -9.82
N GLU A 11 -3.38 0.05 -10.60
CA GLU A 11 -3.41 0.71 -11.90
C GLU A 11 -3.33 2.22 -11.77
N LEU A 12 -4.03 2.80 -10.78
CA LEU A 12 -3.97 4.23 -10.53
C LEU A 12 -2.56 4.66 -10.13
N ILE A 13 -1.92 3.90 -9.26
CA ILE A 13 -0.57 4.20 -8.80
C ILE A 13 0.42 4.09 -9.95
N LYS A 14 0.29 3.05 -10.75
CA LYS A 14 1.17 2.87 -11.90
C LYS A 14 1.01 4.00 -12.91
N ALA A 15 -0.21 4.45 -13.12
CA ALA A 15 -0.47 5.56 -14.05
C ALA A 15 0.17 6.86 -13.56
N LYS A 16 0.20 7.06 -12.25
CA LYS A 16 0.74 8.30 -11.69
C LYS A 16 2.25 8.27 -11.48
N TYR A 17 2.77 7.15 -11.02
CA TYR A 17 4.18 7.06 -10.61
C TYR A 17 5.05 6.18 -11.51
N GLY A 18 4.44 5.39 -12.36
CA GLY A 18 5.19 4.47 -13.21
C GLY A 18 5.48 3.15 -12.50
N ASP A 19 6.51 2.46 -12.99
CA ASP A 19 6.88 1.16 -12.46
C ASP A 19 7.86 1.36 -11.30
N ILE A 20 7.31 1.51 -10.10
CA ILE A 20 8.10 1.77 -8.91
C ILE A 20 8.27 0.51 -8.07
N PRO A 21 9.30 0.45 -7.22
CA PRO A 21 9.49 -0.71 -6.34
C PRO A 21 8.32 -0.89 -5.38
N SER A 22 8.01 -2.14 -5.06
CA SER A 22 6.88 -2.47 -4.19
C SER A 22 7.37 -3.28 -3.00
N TYR A 23 6.91 -2.90 -1.82
CA TYR A 23 7.30 -3.55 -0.59
C TYR A 23 6.08 -3.99 0.20
N LEU A 24 6.26 -5.03 1.00
CA LEU A 24 5.22 -5.54 1.87
C LEU A 24 5.56 -5.19 3.32
N LEU A 25 4.61 -4.59 4.00
CA LEU A 25 4.73 -4.32 5.42
C LEU A 25 3.76 -5.22 6.16
N ASN A 26 4.29 -6.26 6.81
CA ASN A 26 3.47 -7.24 7.51
C ASN A 26 3.72 -7.13 9.01
N LYS A 27 2.79 -6.52 9.73
CA LYS A 27 2.93 -6.32 11.16
C LYS A 27 2.32 -7.43 11.99
N GLN A 28 1.41 -8.20 11.40
CA GLN A 28 0.71 -9.23 12.16
C GLN A 28 1.45 -10.54 12.19
N PHE A 29 2.39 -10.73 11.30
CA PHE A 29 3.23 -11.93 11.21
C PHE A 29 2.43 -13.23 11.07
N ASP A 30 1.21 -13.14 10.57
CA ASP A 30 0.40 -14.33 10.33
C ASP A 30 0.73 -14.92 8.97
N LEU A 31 0.46 -16.21 8.82
CA LEU A 31 0.72 -16.90 7.57
C LEU A 31 -0.10 -16.29 6.42
N PHE A 32 -1.35 -15.93 6.70
CA PHE A 32 -2.19 -15.24 5.74
C PHE A 32 -2.71 -13.97 6.38
N THR A 33 -2.42 -12.84 5.75
CA THR A 33 -2.81 -11.54 6.28
C THR A 33 -3.49 -10.75 5.18
N GLU A 34 -4.60 -10.14 5.52
CA GLU A 34 -5.32 -9.33 4.54
C GLU A 34 -4.59 -8.02 4.29
N ILE A 35 -4.54 -7.60 3.03
CA ILE A 35 -4.02 -6.29 2.67
C ILE A 35 -5.08 -5.27 3.04
N ASN A 36 -4.77 -4.37 3.95
CA ASN A 36 -5.69 -3.35 4.43
C ASN A 36 -5.37 -1.95 3.91
N ARG A 37 -4.12 -1.73 3.52
CA ARG A 37 -3.69 -0.43 3.01
C ARG A 37 -2.78 -0.59 1.82
N VAL A 38 -2.91 0.31 0.87
CA VAL A 38 -1.97 0.44 -0.25
C VAL A 38 -1.65 1.93 -0.36
N TYR A 39 -0.39 2.28 -0.30
CA TYR A 39 0.00 3.69 -0.38
C TYR A 39 1.39 3.83 -0.98
N VAL A 40 1.72 5.06 -1.35
CA VAL A 40 3.04 5.39 -1.89
C VAL A 40 3.79 6.20 -0.85
N GLU A 41 5.05 5.86 -0.64
CA GLU A 41 5.87 6.55 0.32
C GLU A 41 7.17 6.95 -0.37
N GLU A 42 7.79 8.00 0.11
CA GLU A 42 9.08 8.44 -0.41
C GLU A 42 10.18 7.96 0.52
N VAL A 43 11.10 7.16 -0.01
CA VAL A 43 12.21 6.62 0.77
C VAL A 43 13.48 6.97 0.01
N GLU A 44 14.35 7.73 0.65
CA GLU A 44 15.62 8.16 0.06
C GLU A 44 15.45 8.79 -1.33
N ASP A 45 14.47 9.66 -1.42
CA ASP A 45 14.13 10.39 -2.64
C ASP A 45 13.53 9.53 -3.75
N GLU A 46 13.17 8.29 -3.45
CA GLU A 46 12.49 7.43 -4.40
C GLU A 46 11.07 7.18 -3.94
N LYS A 47 10.14 7.10 -4.88
CA LYS A 47 8.77 6.72 -4.58
C LYS A 47 8.70 5.21 -4.56
N VAL A 48 8.05 4.65 -3.55
CA VAL A 48 7.86 3.19 -3.44
C VAL A 48 6.41 2.88 -3.09
N LEU A 49 5.94 1.74 -3.54
CA LEU A 49 4.60 1.27 -3.22
C LEU A 49 4.67 0.41 -1.97
N ILE A 50 3.76 0.63 -1.05
CA ILE A 50 3.67 -0.17 0.17
C ILE A 50 2.33 -0.89 0.20
N LEU A 51 2.38 -2.21 0.36
CA LEU A 51 1.22 -3.02 0.67
C LEU A 51 1.31 -3.37 2.15
N SER A 52 0.26 -3.09 2.91
CA SER A 52 0.33 -3.23 4.36
C SER A 52 -0.90 -3.92 4.93
N ASP A 53 -0.70 -4.68 5.99
CA ASP A 53 -1.76 -5.28 6.76
C ASP A 53 -2.20 -4.39 7.92
N GLU A 54 -1.61 -3.20 8.06
CA GLU A 54 -1.97 -2.27 9.12
C GLU A 54 -3.41 -1.79 8.98
N THR A 55 -4.08 -1.60 10.09
CA THR A 55 -5.41 -0.99 10.09
C THR A 55 -5.23 0.52 10.18
N CYS A 56 -6.27 1.25 9.82
CA CYS A 56 -6.22 2.71 9.90
C CYS A 56 -5.95 3.22 11.31
N LYS A 57 -6.32 2.44 12.31
CA LYS A 57 -6.13 2.84 13.70
C LYS A 57 -4.68 2.81 14.13
N GLU A 58 -3.87 2.03 13.43
CA GLU A 58 -2.47 1.86 13.80
C GLU A 58 -1.56 2.90 13.15
N VAL A 59 -2.11 3.71 12.29
CA VAL A 59 -1.32 4.61 11.47
C VAL A 59 -1.36 6.01 12.02
N LYS A 60 -0.15 6.54 12.22
CA LYS A 60 -0.03 7.96 12.51
C LYS A 60 0.29 8.55 11.18
N GLU A 61 -0.54 9.37 10.58
CA GLU A 61 -0.30 9.57 9.36
C GLU A 61 -0.26 10.78 8.78
N ASN A 62 0.50 10.91 7.78
CA ASN A 62 0.61 11.96 6.84
C ASN A 62 0.48 11.40 5.44
N HIS A 63 0.18 10.14 5.35
CA HIS A 63 0.08 9.48 4.05
C HIS A 63 -1.34 9.52 3.54
N LYS A 64 -1.49 9.60 2.26
CA LYS A 64 -2.79 9.49 1.64
C LYS A 64 -2.97 8.04 1.23
N ASP A 65 -3.85 7.33 1.93
CA ASP A 65 -4.12 5.94 1.62
C ASP A 65 -5.02 5.81 0.40
N TYR A 66 -4.82 4.76 -0.35
CA TYR A 66 -5.71 4.40 -1.44
C TYR A 66 -6.67 3.35 -0.90
N LYS A 67 -7.96 3.67 -0.91
CA LYS A 67 -8.98 2.80 -0.33
C LYS A 67 -10.03 2.42 -1.34
N ASN A 68 -10.75 1.35 -1.01
CA ASN A 68 -11.88 0.92 -1.83
C ASN A 68 -13.01 1.92 -1.83
#